data_e1fe3cd4be2c90c7f5f52c5e3d92dece
#
_entry.id   e1fe3cd4be2c90c7f5f52c5e3d92dece
#
_cell.length_a   1.000
_cell.length_b   1.000
_cell.length_c   1.000
_cell.angle_alpha   90.00
_cell.angle_beta   90.00
_cell.angle_gamma   90.00
#
_symmetry.space_group_name_H-M   'P 1'
#
loop_
_entity.id
_entity.type
_entity.pdbx_description
1 polymer ?
#
loop_
_entity_poly.entity_id
_entity_poly.type
_entity_poly.pdbx_seq_one_letter_code
_entity_poly.pdbx_strand_id
1 'polypeptide(L)'
;MPPCWTLSRGIFLAYPVCEQIDMLRIRVLHGPNLNLLGIREQSIYGTLSLDALDSAITNLAEELAVKVDLRQSNSEGELITWIQEARTGYDGIIINPAAFTHTSIAIRDAIAAAGLPTVEVHLSNIHQREEFRRRSYIAEVSIGQISGLGPTGYLLALRGLHDHLTASQRQKKMAAPGTSRRAAKGTR
;
A
#
# COMPACT_ATOMS: atom_id res chain seq x y z
N MET A 1 12.17 25.58 15.41
CA MET A 1 11.42 26.34 14.38
C MET A 1 10.78 27.53 15.06
N PRO A 2 11.05 28.77 14.66
CA PRO A 2 10.46 29.95 15.29
C PRO A 2 9.00 30.13 14.83
N PRO A 3 8.10 30.64 15.67
CA PRO A 3 6.72 30.95 15.30
C PRO A 3 6.70 32.22 14.45
N CYS A 4 5.99 32.17 13.33
CA CYS A 4 5.77 33.31 12.46
C CYS A 4 4.66 34.20 13.02
N TRP A 5 5.01 35.21 13.83
CA TRP A 5 4.12 36.27 14.23
C TRP A 5 4.61 37.60 13.62
N THR A 6 3.96 38.07 12.61
CA THR A 6 4.06 39.46 12.21
C THR A 6 2.68 40.11 12.42
N LEU A 7 2.60 40.98 13.40
CA LEU A 7 1.48 41.85 13.66
C LEU A 7 1.44 42.98 12.61
N SER A 8 0.44 42.98 11.74
CA SER A 8 0.03 44.15 10.98
C SER A 8 -1.49 44.25 11.00
N ARG A 9 -1.97 45.43 11.26
CA ARG A 9 -3.34 45.85 11.54
C ARG A 9 -4.43 45.22 10.66
N GLY A 10 -5.35 44.47 11.27
CA GLY A 10 -6.78 44.59 10.97
C GLY A 10 -7.38 43.80 9.81
N ILE A 11 -6.74 42.76 9.26
CA ILE A 11 -7.41 41.80 8.37
C ILE A 11 -7.02 40.39 8.81
N PHE A 12 -7.94 39.70 9.51
CA PHE A 12 -7.83 38.26 9.73
C PHE A 12 -8.06 37.54 8.38
N LEU A 13 -7.04 37.44 7.58
CA LEU A 13 -7.00 36.44 6.54
C LEU A 13 -6.83 35.09 7.26
N ALA A 14 -7.93 34.36 7.40
CA ALA A 14 -7.87 32.96 7.78
C ALA A 14 -7.09 32.23 6.68
N TYR A 15 -5.79 32.05 6.89
CA TYR A 15 -5.02 31.13 6.08
C TYR A 15 -5.68 29.76 6.20
N PRO A 16 -5.88 29.03 5.08
CA PRO A 16 -6.37 27.67 5.18
C PRO A 16 -5.45 26.93 6.14
N VAL A 17 -6.05 26.36 7.20
CA VAL A 17 -5.37 25.43 8.10
C VAL A 17 -4.66 24.44 7.18
N CYS A 18 -3.33 24.38 7.26
CA CYS A 18 -2.56 23.37 6.56
C CYS A 18 -3.12 22.03 7.02
N GLU A 19 -4.00 21.42 6.21
CA GLU A 19 -4.57 20.13 6.52
C GLU A 19 -3.40 19.17 6.64
N GLN A 20 -3.15 18.69 7.84
CA GLN A 20 -2.26 17.58 8.07
C GLN A 20 -2.87 16.39 7.32
N ILE A 21 -2.38 16.15 6.10
CA ILE A 21 -2.66 14.89 5.40
C ILE A 21 -1.83 13.87 6.15
N ASP A 22 -2.49 13.01 6.94
CA ASP A 22 -1.81 11.88 7.54
C ASP A 22 -1.16 11.07 6.42
N MET A 23 0.15 10.94 6.51
CA MET A 23 0.95 10.25 5.49
C MET A 23 0.50 8.79 5.42
N LEU A 24 0.07 8.35 4.23
CA LEU A 24 -0.33 6.97 3.99
C LEU A 24 0.79 5.99 4.39
N ARG A 25 0.40 4.87 4.98
CA ARG A 25 1.29 3.80 5.39
C ARG A 25 0.92 2.51 4.67
N ILE A 26 1.84 1.98 3.89
CA ILE A 26 1.63 0.77 3.09
C ILE A 26 2.60 -0.30 3.54
N ARG A 27 2.09 -1.51 3.83
CA ARG A 27 2.90 -2.68 4.11
C ARG A 27 3.18 -3.43 2.82
N VAL A 28 4.45 -3.73 2.55
CA VAL A 28 4.88 -4.52 1.39
C VAL A 28 5.41 -5.86 1.88
N LEU A 29 4.80 -6.95 1.43
CA LEU A 29 5.12 -8.29 1.87
C LEU A 29 5.68 -9.11 0.72
N HIS A 30 6.88 -9.66 0.93
CA HIS A 30 7.57 -10.57 0.03
C HIS A 30 7.48 -11.99 0.56
N GLY A 31 6.91 -12.89 -0.22
CA GLY A 31 6.74 -14.30 0.10
C GLY A 31 8.02 -15.14 -0.10
N PRO A 32 7.87 -16.47 -0.05
CA PRO A 32 8.99 -17.39 -0.04
C PRO A 32 9.85 -17.31 -1.30
N ASN A 33 11.16 -17.48 -1.08
CA ASN A 33 12.22 -17.47 -2.09
C ASN A 33 12.48 -16.11 -2.77
N LEU A 34 11.76 -15.02 -2.42
CA LEU A 34 12.05 -13.70 -2.97
C LEU A 34 13.37 -13.12 -2.43
N ASN A 35 13.84 -13.60 -1.27
CA ASN A 35 15.18 -13.36 -0.76
C ASN A 35 16.31 -13.92 -1.68
N LEU A 36 15.97 -14.79 -2.62
CA LEU A 36 16.91 -15.36 -3.59
C LEU A 36 16.86 -14.69 -4.97
N LEU A 37 16.17 -13.54 -5.09
CA LEU A 37 16.19 -12.74 -6.32
C LEU A 37 17.61 -12.36 -6.70
N GLY A 38 17.91 -12.41 -8.01
CA GLY A 38 19.25 -12.16 -8.55
C GLY A 38 20.20 -13.36 -8.48
N ILE A 39 19.92 -14.34 -7.62
CA ILE A 39 20.72 -15.58 -7.50
C ILE A 39 20.03 -16.73 -8.24
N ARG A 40 18.69 -16.83 -8.11
CA ARG A 40 17.88 -17.94 -8.64
C ARG A 40 17.15 -17.51 -9.92
N GLU A 41 17.07 -18.45 -10.90
CA GLU A 41 16.25 -18.32 -12.11
C GLU A 41 16.45 -16.96 -12.85
N GLN A 42 17.70 -16.57 -13.08
CA GLN A 42 18.04 -15.28 -13.73
C GLN A 42 17.38 -15.12 -15.11
N SER A 43 17.09 -16.23 -15.80
CA SER A 43 16.37 -16.22 -17.08
C SER A 43 14.91 -15.76 -16.96
N ILE A 44 14.30 -15.87 -15.77
CA ILE A 44 12.90 -15.50 -15.49
C ILE A 44 12.83 -14.16 -14.76
N TYR A 45 13.70 -13.93 -13.77
CA TYR A 45 13.61 -12.79 -12.85
C TYR A 45 14.73 -11.75 -13.05
N GLY A 46 15.70 -12.01 -13.95
CA GLY A 46 16.86 -11.14 -14.19
C GLY A 46 17.88 -11.18 -13.05
N THR A 47 18.78 -10.19 -13.02
CA THR A 47 19.87 -10.05 -12.02
C THR A 47 19.50 -9.14 -10.84
N LEU A 48 18.28 -8.63 -10.79
CA LEU A 48 17.84 -7.71 -9.73
C LEU A 48 17.75 -8.43 -8.38
N SER A 49 18.42 -7.92 -7.37
CA SER A 49 18.31 -8.39 -5.99
C SER A 49 17.03 -7.86 -5.31
N LEU A 50 16.62 -8.51 -4.20
CA LEU A 50 15.52 -8.01 -3.38
C LEU A 50 15.83 -6.61 -2.82
N ASP A 51 17.06 -6.37 -2.36
CA ASP A 51 17.49 -5.07 -1.84
C ASP A 51 17.38 -3.94 -2.88
N ALA A 52 17.70 -4.24 -4.14
CA ALA A 52 17.56 -3.27 -5.22
C ALA A 52 16.08 -2.98 -5.55
N LEU A 53 15.22 -4.00 -5.46
CA LEU A 53 13.77 -3.85 -5.58
C LEU A 53 13.21 -2.99 -4.44
N ASP A 54 13.60 -3.29 -3.20
CA ASP A 54 13.16 -2.57 -2.00
C ASP A 54 13.60 -1.10 -2.03
N SER A 55 14.82 -0.85 -2.52
CA SER A 55 15.32 0.51 -2.74
C SER A 55 14.47 1.26 -3.78
N ALA A 56 14.10 0.62 -4.88
CA ALA A 56 13.26 1.23 -5.90
C ALA A 56 11.83 1.55 -5.38
N ILE A 57 11.27 0.65 -4.56
CA ILE A 57 9.97 0.86 -3.91
C ILE A 57 10.07 2.03 -2.92
N THR A 58 11.13 2.10 -2.12
CA THR A 58 11.35 3.17 -1.14
C THR A 58 11.49 4.53 -1.81
N ASN A 59 12.30 4.62 -2.88
CA ASN A 59 12.45 5.87 -3.64
C ASN A 59 11.11 6.36 -4.19
N LEU A 60 10.30 5.47 -4.76
CA LEU A 60 8.97 5.84 -5.25
C LEU A 60 8.03 6.24 -4.10
N ALA A 61 8.12 5.58 -2.95
CA ALA A 61 7.31 5.94 -1.79
C ALA A 61 7.63 7.35 -1.27
N GLU A 62 8.91 7.74 -1.28
CA GLU A 62 9.34 9.12 -0.97
C GLU A 62 8.74 10.14 -1.95
N GLU A 63 8.79 9.86 -3.26
CA GLU A 63 8.17 10.70 -4.30
C GLU A 63 6.66 10.89 -4.07
N LEU A 64 5.97 9.85 -3.61
CA LEU A 64 4.53 9.84 -3.37
C LEU A 64 4.13 10.33 -1.97
N ALA A 65 5.09 10.68 -1.11
CA ALA A 65 4.88 10.99 0.30
C ALA A 65 4.14 9.87 1.07
N VAL A 66 4.54 8.63 0.84
CA VAL A 66 4.00 7.41 1.47
C VAL A 66 5.08 6.78 2.35
N LYS A 67 4.71 6.24 3.49
CA LYS A 67 5.59 5.37 4.30
C LYS A 67 5.39 3.92 3.88
N VAL A 68 6.47 3.22 3.55
CA VAL A 68 6.46 1.79 3.29
C VAL A 68 7.17 1.02 4.40
N ASP A 69 6.64 -0.15 4.74
CA ASP A 69 7.25 -1.15 5.62
C ASP A 69 7.41 -2.44 4.81
N LEU A 70 8.63 -2.75 4.42
CA LEU A 70 8.96 -3.88 3.56
C LEU A 70 9.42 -5.06 4.43
N ARG A 71 8.80 -6.22 4.22
CA ARG A 71 9.13 -7.46 4.95
C ARG A 71 9.15 -8.65 4.02
N GLN A 72 10.09 -9.57 4.28
CA GLN A 72 10.20 -10.82 3.55
C GLN A 72 10.19 -11.99 4.51
N SER A 73 9.41 -13.04 4.17
CA SER A 73 9.48 -14.31 4.88
C SER A 73 9.22 -15.50 3.97
N ASN A 74 9.86 -16.62 4.32
CA ASN A 74 9.56 -17.93 3.77
C ASN A 74 8.48 -18.68 4.59
N SER A 75 8.04 -18.11 5.71
CA SER A 75 7.04 -18.68 6.61
C SER A 75 5.65 -18.13 6.29
N GLU A 76 4.71 -19.03 6.01
CA GLU A 76 3.30 -18.69 5.82
C GLU A 76 2.71 -18.02 7.08
N GLY A 77 3.04 -18.55 8.27
CA GLY A 77 2.55 -18.03 9.55
C GLY A 77 3.03 -16.61 9.84
N GLU A 78 4.28 -16.26 9.50
CA GLU A 78 4.78 -14.90 9.64
C GLU A 78 4.06 -13.92 8.72
N LEU A 79 3.84 -14.30 7.45
CA LEU A 79 3.09 -13.49 6.51
C LEU A 79 1.66 -13.22 7.03
N ILE A 80 1.00 -14.25 7.55
CA ILE A 80 -0.34 -14.13 8.16
C ILE A 80 -0.30 -13.16 9.33
N THR A 81 0.67 -13.29 10.24
CA THR A 81 0.83 -12.40 11.39
C THR A 81 1.01 -10.95 10.94
N TRP A 82 1.88 -10.69 9.96
CA TRP A 82 2.11 -9.34 9.47
C TRP A 82 0.89 -8.74 8.74
N ILE A 83 0.09 -9.54 8.04
CA ILE A 83 -1.18 -9.11 7.46
C ILE A 83 -2.16 -8.69 8.57
N GLN A 84 -2.28 -9.49 9.63
CA GLN A 84 -3.15 -9.19 10.76
C GLN A 84 -2.72 -7.93 11.52
N GLU A 85 -1.41 -7.76 11.76
CA GLU A 85 -0.84 -6.56 12.39
C GLU A 85 -1.10 -5.30 11.55
N ALA A 86 -1.18 -5.43 10.22
CA ALA A 86 -1.39 -4.27 9.36
C ALA A 86 -2.75 -3.59 9.59
N ARG A 87 -3.74 -4.28 10.15
CA ARG A 87 -5.06 -3.70 10.49
C ARG A 87 -4.97 -2.44 11.35
N THR A 88 -3.96 -2.37 12.21
CA THR A 88 -3.75 -1.24 13.11
C THR A 88 -2.50 -0.47 12.69
N GLY A 89 -2.67 0.55 11.88
CA GLY A 89 -1.58 1.46 11.55
C GLY A 89 -1.08 1.41 10.11
N TYR A 90 -1.77 0.71 9.22
CA TYR A 90 -1.53 0.76 7.78
C TYR A 90 -2.84 1.03 7.03
N ASP A 91 -2.71 1.63 5.87
CA ASP A 91 -3.84 2.01 5.02
C ASP A 91 -4.05 1.00 3.89
N GLY A 92 -3.02 0.22 3.54
CA GLY A 92 -3.09 -0.78 2.49
C GLY A 92 -1.92 -1.76 2.51
N ILE A 93 -2.04 -2.81 1.72
CA ILE A 93 -1.05 -3.89 1.60
C ILE A 93 -0.71 -4.12 0.12
N ILE A 94 0.59 -4.27 -0.16
CA ILE A 94 1.09 -4.86 -1.41
C ILE A 94 1.69 -6.20 -1.04
N ILE A 95 1.27 -7.27 -1.70
CA ILE A 95 1.78 -8.60 -1.39
C ILE A 95 2.19 -9.37 -2.65
N ASN A 96 3.39 -9.92 -2.62
CA ASN A 96 3.78 -10.98 -3.53
C ASN A 96 3.91 -12.27 -2.72
N PRO A 97 2.85 -13.09 -2.66
CA PRO A 97 2.84 -14.30 -1.85
C PRO A 97 3.67 -15.44 -2.47
N ALA A 98 4.26 -15.22 -3.63
CA ALA A 98 5.01 -16.21 -4.40
C ALA A 98 4.20 -17.52 -4.56
N ALA A 99 4.77 -18.68 -4.19
CA ALA A 99 4.08 -19.95 -4.34
C ALA A 99 2.80 -20.07 -3.48
N PHE A 100 2.74 -19.36 -2.35
CA PHE A 100 1.55 -19.39 -1.49
C PHE A 100 0.29 -18.83 -2.14
N THR A 101 0.43 -18.07 -3.22
CA THR A 101 -0.74 -17.58 -3.96
C THR A 101 -1.61 -18.72 -4.50
N HIS A 102 -0.97 -19.86 -4.81
CA HIS A 102 -1.62 -21.04 -5.41
C HIS A 102 -2.12 -22.04 -4.37
N THR A 103 -1.73 -21.91 -3.09
CA THR A 103 -1.93 -22.95 -2.08
C THR A 103 -2.51 -22.47 -0.77
N SER A 104 -2.33 -21.18 -0.41
CA SER A 104 -2.67 -20.69 0.91
C SER A 104 -4.08 -20.08 0.98
N ILE A 105 -5.00 -20.84 1.48
CA ILE A 105 -6.31 -20.33 1.93
C ILE A 105 -6.12 -19.47 3.19
N ALA A 106 -5.15 -19.80 4.04
CA ALA A 106 -4.91 -19.08 5.28
C ALA A 106 -4.44 -17.62 5.05
N ILE A 107 -3.56 -17.37 4.06
CA ILE A 107 -3.18 -16.00 3.66
C ILE A 107 -4.39 -15.27 3.06
N ARG A 108 -5.17 -15.93 2.18
CA ARG A 108 -6.42 -15.37 1.64
C ARG A 108 -7.35 -14.89 2.75
N ASP A 109 -7.61 -15.74 3.73
CA ASP A 109 -8.51 -15.43 4.83
C ASP A 109 -7.96 -14.33 5.74
N ALA A 110 -6.63 -14.28 5.95
CA ALA A 110 -5.98 -13.21 6.67
C ALA A 110 -6.16 -11.83 5.98
N ILE A 111 -6.01 -11.77 4.66
CA ILE A 111 -6.24 -10.55 3.86
C ILE A 111 -7.71 -10.12 3.96
N ALA A 112 -8.65 -11.05 3.79
CA ALA A 112 -10.08 -10.77 3.94
C ALA A 112 -10.42 -10.25 5.34
N ALA A 113 -9.84 -10.85 6.39
CA ALA A 113 -10.03 -10.42 7.79
C ALA A 113 -9.35 -9.08 8.11
N ALA A 114 -8.24 -8.76 7.47
CA ALA A 114 -7.57 -7.46 7.63
C ALA A 114 -8.44 -6.32 7.11
N GLY A 115 -9.21 -6.53 6.04
CA GLY A 115 -10.13 -5.55 5.48
C GLY A 115 -9.43 -4.33 4.87
N LEU A 116 -8.12 -4.42 4.61
CA LEU A 116 -7.34 -3.36 3.98
C LEU A 116 -7.32 -3.55 2.45
N PRO A 117 -7.39 -2.46 1.67
CA PRO A 117 -7.12 -2.51 0.25
C PRO A 117 -5.78 -3.19 -0.01
N THR A 118 -5.81 -4.31 -0.72
CA THR A 118 -4.64 -5.14 -0.98
C THR A 118 -4.42 -5.28 -2.49
N VAL A 119 -3.19 -5.10 -2.96
CA VAL A 119 -2.77 -5.38 -4.34
C VAL A 119 -1.83 -6.58 -4.34
N GLU A 120 -2.20 -7.61 -5.10
CA GLU A 120 -1.33 -8.77 -5.33
C GLU A 120 -0.37 -8.49 -6.48
N VAL A 121 0.92 -8.85 -6.31
CA VAL A 121 1.96 -8.64 -7.33
C VAL A 121 2.70 -9.92 -7.62
N HIS A 122 2.98 -10.18 -8.90
CA HIS A 122 3.87 -11.24 -9.36
C HIS A 122 4.85 -10.68 -10.38
N LEU A 123 6.15 -11.01 -10.21
CA LEU A 123 7.19 -10.60 -11.15
C LEU A 123 7.02 -11.27 -12.52
N SER A 124 6.70 -12.57 -12.54
CA SER A 124 6.41 -13.33 -13.75
C SER A 124 4.93 -13.35 -14.07
N ASN A 125 4.58 -13.56 -15.34
CA ASN A 125 3.19 -13.84 -15.74
C ASN A 125 2.80 -15.25 -15.30
N ILE A 126 2.00 -15.36 -14.24
CA ILE A 126 1.57 -16.64 -13.67
C ILE A 126 0.72 -17.46 -14.65
N HIS A 127 0.03 -16.81 -15.59
CA HIS A 127 -0.81 -17.49 -16.58
C HIS A 127 -0.01 -18.14 -17.72
N GLN A 128 1.25 -17.78 -17.89
CA GLN A 128 2.17 -18.41 -18.85
C GLN A 128 2.99 -19.57 -18.25
N ARG A 129 2.80 -19.85 -16.97
CA ARG A 129 3.51 -20.90 -16.25
C ARG A 129 2.70 -22.21 -16.24
N GLU A 130 3.15 -23.16 -15.45
CA GLU A 130 2.52 -24.47 -15.28
C GLU A 130 1.05 -24.30 -14.84
N GLU A 131 0.20 -25.21 -15.22
CA GLU A 131 -1.25 -25.13 -14.99
C GLU A 131 -1.59 -24.88 -13.51
N PHE A 132 -0.91 -25.55 -12.58
CA PHE A 132 -1.14 -25.37 -11.14
C PHE A 132 -0.77 -23.97 -10.62
N ARG A 133 -0.05 -23.15 -11.42
CA ARG A 133 0.30 -21.76 -11.08
C ARG A 133 -0.65 -20.72 -11.67
N ARG A 134 -1.63 -21.13 -12.46
CA ARG A 134 -2.54 -20.17 -13.13
C ARG A 134 -3.64 -19.64 -12.22
N ARG A 135 -3.90 -20.32 -11.08
CA ARG A 135 -4.91 -19.90 -10.11
C ARG A 135 -4.26 -19.15 -8.95
N SER A 136 -4.82 -17.99 -8.61
CA SER A 136 -4.54 -17.28 -7.37
C SER A 136 -5.77 -17.32 -6.46
N TYR A 137 -5.58 -17.75 -5.19
CA TYR A 137 -6.59 -17.59 -4.14
C TYR A 137 -6.60 -16.16 -3.59
N ILE A 138 -5.48 -15.44 -3.72
CA ILE A 138 -5.28 -14.11 -3.18
C ILE A 138 -5.97 -13.04 -4.03
N ALA A 139 -5.97 -13.21 -5.36
CA ALA A 139 -6.62 -12.30 -6.29
C ALA A 139 -8.11 -12.08 -5.98
N GLU A 140 -8.80 -13.11 -5.49
CA GLU A 140 -10.24 -13.05 -5.17
C GLU A 140 -10.58 -12.06 -4.03
N VAL A 141 -9.61 -11.77 -3.16
CA VAL A 141 -9.78 -10.88 -1.98
C VAL A 141 -8.95 -9.59 -2.08
N SER A 142 -8.24 -9.42 -3.19
CA SER A 142 -7.45 -8.22 -3.50
C SER A 142 -8.27 -7.23 -4.34
N ILE A 143 -7.96 -5.94 -4.23
CA ILE A 143 -8.58 -4.91 -5.09
C ILE A 143 -8.05 -4.95 -6.53
N GLY A 144 -6.90 -5.61 -6.74
CA GLY A 144 -6.28 -5.79 -8.04
C GLY A 144 -5.07 -6.71 -7.99
N GLN A 145 -4.69 -7.22 -9.17
CA GLN A 145 -3.52 -8.06 -9.35
C GLN A 145 -2.67 -7.52 -10.50
N ILE A 146 -1.35 -7.50 -10.31
CA ILE A 146 -0.36 -7.16 -11.34
C ILE A 146 0.57 -8.34 -11.53
N SER A 147 0.71 -8.82 -12.76
CA SER A 147 1.45 -10.04 -13.08
C SER A 147 2.26 -9.86 -14.37
N GLY A 148 3.54 -10.28 -14.38
CA GLY A 148 4.35 -10.41 -15.59
C GLY A 148 5.15 -9.18 -16.00
N LEU A 149 5.16 -8.11 -15.21
CA LEU A 149 5.88 -6.87 -15.50
C LEU A 149 7.22 -6.75 -14.76
N GLY A 150 7.73 -7.85 -14.22
CA GLY A 150 8.95 -7.84 -13.43
C GLY A 150 8.87 -6.89 -12.23
N PRO A 151 9.99 -6.26 -11.86
CA PRO A 151 10.05 -5.29 -10.75
C PRO A 151 9.12 -4.10 -10.90
N THR A 152 8.88 -3.66 -12.14
CA THR A 152 7.96 -2.56 -12.45
C THR A 152 6.54 -2.81 -11.91
N GLY A 153 6.13 -4.08 -11.80
CA GLY A 153 4.84 -4.45 -11.23
C GLY A 153 4.63 -3.93 -9.81
N TYR A 154 5.67 -3.92 -8.97
CA TYR A 154 5.59 -3.36 -7.61
C TYR A 154 5.43 -1.84 -7.62
N LEU A 155 6.14 -1.15 -8.51
CA LEU A 155 6.04 0.31 -8.62
C LEU A 155 4.66 0.74 -9.11
N LEU A 156 4.09 -0.01 -10.05
CA LEU A 156 2.71 0.18 -10.50
C LEU A 156 1.69 -0.12 -9.40
N ALA A 157 1.92 -1.17 -8.61
CA ALA A 157 1.08 -1.49 -7.46
C ALA A 157 1.08 -0.37 -6.43
N LEU A 158 2.26 0.19 -6.12
CA LEU A 158 2.38 1.30 -5.17
C LEU A 158 1.65 2.56 -5.67
N ARG A 159 1.83 2.94 -6.94
CA ARG A 159 1.09 4.07 -7.53
C ARG A 159 -0.42 3.82 -7.53
N GLY A 160 -0.87 2.65 -8.01
CA GLY A 160 -2.30 2.32 -8.07
C GLY A 160 -2.96 2.26 -6.70
N LEU A 161 -2.28 1.69 -5.70
CA LEU A 161 -2.80 1.64 -4.32
C LEU A 161 -2.83 3.04 -3.69
N HIS A 162 -1.79 3.86 -3.88
CA HIS A 162 -1.76 5.26 -3.45
C HIS A 162 -2.95 6.05 -4.01
N ASP A 163 -3.19 5.97 -5.32
CA ASP A 163 -4.28 6.70 -5.97
C ASP A 163 -5.65 6.23 -5.48
N HIS A 164 -5.83 4.91 -5.30
CA HIS A 164 -7.05 4.32 -4.73
C HIS A 164 -7.34 4.84 -3.32
N LEU A 165 -6.33 4.84 -2.45
CA LEU A 165 -6.45 5.29 -1.06
C LEU A 165 -6.73 6.80 -0.98
N THR A 166 -6.03 7.60 -1.78
CA THR A 166 -6.22 9.05 -1.84
C THR A 166 -7.62 9.42 -2.34
N ALA A 167 -8.11 8.74 -3.37
CA ALA A 167 -9.48 8.94 -3.87
C ALA A 167 -10.52 8.60 -2.80
N SER A 168 -10.34 7.49 -2.08
CA SER A 168 -11.22 7.07 -0.99
C SER A 168 -11.24 8.08 0.17
N GLN A 169 -10.10 8.65 0.54
CA GLN A 169 -10.00 9.68 1.56
C GLN A 169 -10.74 10.97 1.13
N ARG A 170 -10.58 11.40 -0.13
CA ARG A 170 -11.30 12.56 -0.67
C ARG A 170 -12.81 12.37 -0.65
N GLN A 171 -13.30 11.18 -1.03
CA GLN A 171 -14.74 10.87 -0.98
C GLN A 171 -15.29 10.91 0.44
N LYS A 172 -14.58 10.34 1.41
CA LYS A 172 -14.97 10.37 2.84
C LYS A 172 -15.04 11.82 3.38
N LYS A 173 -14.09 12.67 3.00
CA LYS A 173 -14.09 14.09 3.38
C LYS A 173 -15.27 14.84 2.78
N MET A 174 -15.63 14.59 1.52
CA MET A 174 -16.77 15.22 0.86
C MET A 174 -18.12 14.75 1.43
N ALA A 175 -18.20 13.50 1.90
CA ALA A 175 -19.41 12.93 2.49
C ALA A 175 -19.61 13.31 3.97
N ALA A 176 -18.57 13.81 4.66
CA ALA A 176 -18.69 14.27 6.04
C ALA A 176 -19.57 15.54 6.09
N PRO A 177 -20.67 15.58 6.88
CA PRO A 177 -21.53 16.74 6.98
C PRO A 177 -20.72 17.91 7.54
N GLY A 178 -20.64 18.99 6.76
CA GLY A 178 -19.97 20.23 7.18
C GLY A 178 -20.52 20.68 8.52
N THR A 179 -19.65 20.92 9.49
CA THR A 179 -20.01 21.54 10.77
C THR A 179 -20.64 22.89 10.47
N SER A 180 -21.98 22.91 10.45
CA SER A 180 -22.78 24.11 10.32
C SER A 180 -22.35 25.10 11.39
N ARG A 181 -21.75 26.24 10.98
CA ARG A 181 -21.58 27.41 11.81
C ARG A 181 -22.94 27.79 12.34
N ARG A 182 -23.25 27.49 13.61
CA ARG A 182 -24.35 28.10 14.35
C ARG A 182 -24.05 29.59 14.38
N ALA A 183 -24.77 30.32 13.55
CA ALA A 183 -24.86 31.76 13.68
C ALA A 183 -25.41 32.09 15.06
N ALA A 184 -24.60 32.71 15.90
CA ALA A 184 -25.07 33.31 17.15
C ALA A 184 -26.01 34.46 16.76
N LYS A 185 -27.33 34.23 16.88
CA LYS A 185 -28.33 35.29 16.90
C LYS A 185 -28.16 36.05 18.23
N GLY A 186 -27.60 37.24 18.14
CA GLY A 186 -27.66 38.21 19.24
C GLY A 186 -29.11 38.55 19.52
N THR A 187 -29.48 38.44 20.77
CA THR A 187 -30.74 38.93 21.32
C THR A 187 -30.46 40.31 21.89
N ARG A 188 -31.28 41.23 21.47
CA ARG A 188 -31.41 42.59 22.06
C ARG A 188 -31.98 42.51 23.46
#